data_4af02d57edb3a90e9abf0722f2990693
#
_entry.id   4af02d57edb3a90e9abf0722f2990693
#
_cell.length_a   1.000
_cell.length_b   1.000
_cell.length_c   1.000
_cell.angle_alpha   90.00
_cell.angle_beta   90.00
_cell.angle_gamma   90.00
#
_symmetry.space_group_name_H-M   'P 1'
#
loop_
_entity.id
_entity.type
_entity.pdbx_description
1 polymer ?
#
loop_
_entity_poly.entity_id
_entity_poly.type
_entity_poly.pdbx_seq_one_letter_code
_entity_poly.pdbx_strand_id
1 'polypeptide(L)'
;PGTDESAEATASASPTPTPTASPDPLVPVLPDLDTLVAVENARSEVYWPADGSASPEVAQTLTARAPDDTTPRTLVSSDSLTAAAPAQAAGSVEDAGILIYDAATTDAFADVAAATDFDRGAPLAELAARVWLSSSTATGPLLVASDRLGAVSEFGVSAAVAAVRAIPG
;
A
#
# COMPACT_ATOMS: atom_id res chain seq x y z
N PRO A 1 -16.11 -86.46 0.77
CA PRO A 1 -15.13 -85.53 0.31
C PRO A 1 -15.47 -84.16 0.81
N GLY A 2 -14.73 -83.72 1.80
CA GLY A 2 -14.84 -82.40 2.41
C GLY A 2 -13.59 -81.69 2.08
N THR A 3 -13.73 -80.49 1.64
CA THR A 3 -12.60 -79.53 1.48
C THR A 3 -12.67 -78.53 2.59
N ASP A 4 -11.67 -78.60 3.41
CA ASP A 4 -11.28 -77.54 4.40
C ASP A 4 -10.85 -76.32 3.69
N GLU A 5 -11.48 -75.19 3.96
CA GLU A 5 -11.03 -73.89 3.51
C GLU A 5 -10.56 -73.04 4.70
N SER A 6 -9.24 -73.03 4.87
CA SER A 6 -8.54 -72.22 5.86
C SER A 6 -8.64 -70.75 5.49
N ALA A 7 -9.35 -69.96 6.29
CA ALA A 7 -9.35 -68.52 6.20
C ALA A 7 -8.03 -67.94 6.80
N GLU A 8 -7.19 -67.41 5.95
CA GLU A 8 -5.97 -66.66 6.34
C GLU A 8 -6.38 -65.25 6.81
N ALA A 9 -6.17 -65.01 8.09
CA ALA A 9 -6.36 -63.69 8.68
C ALA A 9 -5.19 -62.75 8.28
N THR A 10 -5.45 -61.83 7.37
CA THR A 10 -4.51 -60.77 7.02
C THR A 10 -4.41 -59.76 8.18
N ALA A 11 -3.33 -59.76 8.89
CA ALA A 11 -3.01 -58.77 9.90
C ALA A 11 -2.74 -57.40 9.22
N SER A 12 -3.63 -56.46 9.44
CA SER A 12 -3.48 -55.07 9.02
C SER A 12 -2.39 -54.41 9.86
N ALA A 13 -1.24 -54.15 9.26
CA ALA A 13 -0.19 -53.40 9.90
C ALA A 13 -0.60 -51.92 10.04
N SER A 14 -0.75 -51.46 11.27
CA SER A 14 -0.91 -50.03 11.56
C SER A 14 0.31 -49.25 11.05
N PRO A 15 0.09 -48.13 10.34
CA PRO A 15 1.23 -47.27 9.93
C PRO A 15 1.92 -46.69 11.16
N THR A 16 3.20 -46.99 11.27
CA THR A 16 4.11 -46.36 12.26
C THR A 16 4.11 -44.85 12.01
N PRO A 17 3.87 -44.00 13.01
CA PRO A 17 3.95 -42.57 12.82
C PRO A 17 5.39 -42.18 12.43
N THR A 18 5.53 -41.58 11.26
CA THR A 18 6.78 -40.98 10.81
C THR A 18 7.18 -39.87 11.80
N PRO A 19 8.39 -39.86 12.36
CA PRO A 19 8.82 -38.82 13.26
C PRO A 19 8.79 -37.49 12.49
N THR A 20 7.94 -36.56 12.95
CA THR A 20 7.94 -35.18 12.47
C THR A 20 9.29 -34.59 12.86
N ALA A 21 10.18 -34.38 11.90
CA ALA A 21 11.43 -33.70 12.12
C ALA A 21 11.19 -32.36 12.76
N SER A 22 11.69 -32.13 13.96
CA SER A 22 11.70 -30.78 14.54
C SER A 22 12.46 -29.84 13.58
N PRO A 23 11.95 -28.66 13.28
CA PRO A 23 12.64 -27.72 12.40
C PRO A 23 14.01 -27.39 13.00
N ASP A 24 15.05 -27.48 12.19
CA ASP A 24 16.42 -27.11 12.56
C ASP A 24 16.40 -25.59 12.87
N PRO A 25 16.77 -25.14 14.08
CA PRO A 25 16.74 -23.74 14.47
C PRO A 25 17.71 -22.85 13.66
N LEU A 26 18.60 -23.45 12.87
CA LEU A 26 19.54 -22.72 12.02
C LEU A 26 19.06 -22.55 10.57
N VAL A 27 17.97 -23.19 10.19
CA VAL A 27 17.40 -23.00 8.85
C VAL A 27 16.41 -21.83 8.92
N PRO A 28 16.67 -20.71 8.25
CA PRO A 28 15.72 -19.60 8.21
C PRO A 28 14.41 -20.08 7.55
N VAL A 29 13.32 -20.04 8.30
CA VAL A 29 11.99 -20.33 7.77
C VAL A 29 11.57 -19.11 6.98
N LEU A 30 11.50 -19.25 5.66
CA LEU A 30 10.92 -18.20 4.81
C LEU A 30 9.43 -18.05 5.14
N PRO A 31 8.96 -16.83 5.35
CA PRO A 31 7.53 -16.60 5.53
C PRO A 31 6.77 -17.05 4.28
N ASP A 32 5.54 -17.48 4.47
CA ASP A 32 4.66 -17.82 3.36
C ASP A 32 4.32 -16.56 2.52
N LEU A 33 3.82 -16.79 1.31
CA LEU A 33 3.51 -15.69 0.39
C LEU A 33 2.47 -14.74 0.95
N ASP A 34 1.45 -15.25 1.65
CA ASP A 34 0.38 -14.43 2.22
C ASP A 34 0.93 -13.49 3.29
N THR A 35 1.85 -14.00 4.12
CA THR A 35 2.58 -13.17 5.10
C THR A 35 3.48 -12.13 4.45
N LEU A 36 4.16 -12.50 3.34
CA LEU A 36 5.05 -11.57 2.62
C LEU A 36 4.28 -10.44 1.92
N VAL A 37 3.08 -10.70 1.43
CA VAL A 37 2.25 -9.71 0.73
C VAL A 37 1.24 -9.02 1.64
N ALA A 38 1.16 -9.43 2.91
CA ALA A 38 0.29 -8.79 3.87
C ALA A 38 0.76 -7.36 4.15
N VAL A 39 -0.05 -6.39 3.76
CA VAL A 39 0.17 -4.98 4.07
C VAL A 39 -0.76 -4.59 5.21
N GLU A 40 -0.16 -4.27 6.36
CA GLU A 40 -0.94 -3.76 7.48
C GLU A 40 -1.68 -2.49 7.07
N ASN A 41 -2.95 -2.40 7.43
CA ASN A 41 -3.83 -1.28 7.07
C ASN A 41 -4.06 -1.08 5.56
N ALA A 42 -3.92 -2.15 4.75
CA ALA A 42 -4.32 -2.10 3.35
C ALA A 42 -5.80 -1.70 3.24
N ARG A 43 -6.08 -0.75 2.35
CA ARG A 43 -7.44 -0.28 2.05
C ARG A 43 -7.81 -0.70 0.65
N SER A 44 -8.67 -1.68 0.54
CA SER A 44 -9.14 -2.22 -0.74
C SER A 44 -10.12 -1.29 -1.47
N GLU A 45 -10.70 -0.34 -0.75
CA GLU A 45 -11.68 0.62 -1.25
C GLU A 45 -11.07 1.91 -1.84
N VAL A 46 -9.74 2.03 -1.91
CA VAL A 46 -9.07 3.17 -2.52
C VAL A 46 -8.64 2.82 -3.94
N TYR A 47 -9.23 3.50 -4.90
CA TYR A 47 -8.90 3.38 -6.32
C TYR A 47 -7.93 4.47 -6.74
N TRP A 48 -6.87 4.09 -7.43
CA TRP A 48 -5.88 5.02 -7.96
C TRP A 48 -5.85 4.92 -9.50
N PRO A 49 -6.60 5.76 -10.21
CA PRO A 49 -6.55 5.84 -11.67
C PRO A 49 -5.15 6.21 -12.16
N ALA A 50 -4.86 5.92 -13.42
CA ALA A 50 -3.63 6.39 -14.03
C ALA A 50 -3.60 7.93 -14.08
N ASP A 51 -2.39 8.50 -14.07
CA ASP A 51 -2.21 9.95 -14.08
C ASP A 51 -2.97 10.61 -15.23
N GLY A 52 -3.65 11.71 -14.93
CA GLY A 52 -4.47 12.44 -15.87
C GLY A 52 -5.77 11.76 -16.28
N SER A 53 -6.08 10.55 -15.76
CA SER A 53 -7.31 9.84 -16.10
C SER A 53 -8.42 9.97 -15.04
N ALA A 54 -8.13 10.59 -13.91
CA ALA A 54 -9.14 10.84 -12.87
C ALA A 54 -10.08 11.95 -13.30
N SER A 55 -11.28 11.57 -13.76
CA SER A 55 -12.39 12.49 -14.04
C SER A 55 -13.57 12.20 -13.11
N PRO A 56 -14.55 13.12 -13.01
CA PRO A 56 -15.79 12.88 -12.26
C PRO A 56 -16.49 11.58 -12.68
N GLU A 57 -16.57 11.31 -13.98
CA GLU A 57 -17.21 10.11 -14.52
C GLU A 57 -16.46 8.84 -14.15
N VAL A 58 -15.11 8.89 -14.10
CA VAL A 58 -14.28 7.77 -13.65
C VAL A 58 -14.53 7.50 -12.17
N ALA A 59 -14.52 8.54 -11.33
CA ALA A 59 -14.79 8.41 -9.90
C ALA A 59 -16.17 7.79 -9.62
N GLN A 60 -17.21 8.26 -10.32
CA GLN A 60 -18.56 7.71 -10.24
C GLN A 60 -18.62 6.25 -10.68
N THR A 61 -17.97 5.92 -11.81
CA THR A 61 -17.94 4.54 -12.32
C THR A 61 -17.28 3.60 -11.33
N LEU A 62 -16.19 4.01 -10.69
CA LEU A 62 -15.50 3.24 -9.67
C LEU A 62 -16.36 3.08 -8.42
N THR A 63 -17.05 4.14 -8.00
CA THR A 63 -18.01 4.10 -6.90
C THR A 63 -19.15 3.14 -7.17
N ALA A 64 -19.73 3.18 -8.37
CA ALA A 64 -20.85 2.30 -8.75
C ALA A 64 -20.46 0.82 -8.90
N ARG A 65 -19.17 0.51 -9.03
CA ARG A 65 -18.66 -0.87 -9.14
C ARG A 65 -18.12 -1.43 -7.83
N ALA A 66 -18.03 -0.61 -6.81
CA ALA A 66 -17.57 -1.05 -5.52
C ALA A 66 -18.61 -1.99 -4.85
N PRO A 67 -18.20 -2.90 -3.98
CA PRO A 67 -19.12 -3.70 -3.18
C PRO A 67 -20.02 -2.82 -2.31
N ASP A 68 -21.28 -3.22 -2.13
CA ASP A 68 -22.31 -2.43 -1.42
C ASP A 68 -21.96 -2.10 0.04
N ASP A 69 -21.08 -2.88 0.64
CA ASP A 69 -20.63 -2.72 2.04
C ASP A 69 -19.37 -1.86 2.19
N THR A 70 -18.87 -1.28 1.10
CA THR A 70 -17.66 -0.44 1.11
C THR A 70 -17.97 1.02 0.88
N THR A 71 -17.05 1.90 1.33
CA THR A 71 -17.10 3.33 1.03
C THR A 71 -15.92 3.67 0.13
N PRO A 72 -16.07 3.48 -1.19
CA PRO A 72 -14.98 3.67 -2.13
C PRO A 72 -14.51 5.12 -2.17
N ARG A 73 -13.21 5.29 -2.40
CA ARG A 73 -12.58 6.59 -2.57
C ARG A 73 -11.69 6.56 -3.81
N THR A 74 -11.73 7.61 -4.60
CA THR A 74 -10.83 7.76 -5.74
C THR A 74 -9.69 8.72 -5.39
N LEU A 75 -8.46 8.28 -5.54
CA LEU A 75 -7.28 9.10 -5.32
C LEU A 75 -7.06 10.01 -6.54
N VAL A 76 -6.96 11.31 -6.30
CA VAL A 76 -6.90 12.36 -7.34
C VAL A 76 -5.74 13.30 -7.02
N SER A 77 -4.98 13.68 -8.04
CA SER A 77 -3.95 14.70 -7.92
C SER A 77 -4.55 16.09 -7.71
N SER A 78 -3.95 16.90 -6.85
CA SER A 78 -4.33 18.30 -6.68
C SER A 78 -4.24 19.09 -8.00
N ASP A 79 -3.34 18.74 -8.90
CA ASP A 79 -3.17 19.39 -10.22
C ASP A 79 -4.30 19.09 -11.19
N SER A 80 -5.07 18.03 -10.94
CA SER A 80 -6.25 17.68 -11.76
C SER A 80 -7.48 18.50 -11.40
N LEU A 81 -7.41 19.32 -10.36
CA LEU A 81 -8.54 20.12 -9.88
C LEU A 81 -8.51 21.50 -10.49
N THR A 82 -9.63 21.93 -11.09
CA THR A 82 -9.76 23.24 -11.77
C THR A 82 -9.96 24.42 -10.83
N ALA A 83 -10.33 24.17 -9.58
CA ALA A 83 -10.41 25.18 -8.54
C ALA A 83 -9.20 25.03 -7.62
N ALA A 84 -8.69 26.17 -7.10
CA ALA A 84 -7.76 26.12 -5.97
C ALA A 84 -8.51 25.40 -4.82
N ALA A 85 -8.40 24.08 -4.83
CA ALA A 85 -9.00 23.28 -3.77
C ALA A 85 -8.34 23.74 -2.47
N PRO A 86 -9.14 24.06 -1.45
CA PRO A 86 -8.57 24.22 -0.12
C PRO A 86 -7.78 22.94 0.15
N ALA A 87 -6.64 23.05 0.79
CA ALA A 87 -5.75 21.93 1.10
C ALA A 87 -6.44 20.94 2.05
N GLN A 88 -7.39 20.19 1.52
CA GLN A 88 -8.17 19.14 2.19
C GLN A 88 -7.86 17.82 1.50
N ALA A 89 -7.38 16.86 2.27
CA ALA A 89 -7.07 15.54 1.75
C ALA A 89 -8.31 14.71 1.36
N ALA A 90 -9.51 15.18 1.62
CA ALA A 90 -10.74 14.47 1.29
C ALA A 90 -11.83 15.44 0.78
N GLY A 91 -12.60 14.98 -0.17
CA GLY A 91 -13.70 15.73 -0.76
C GLY A 91 -14.72 14.79 -1.40
N SER A 92 -15.63 15.40 -2.16
CA SER A 92 -16.56 14.66 -3.02
C SER A 92 -16.70 15.37 -4.35
N VAL A 93 -16.90 14.59 -5.40
CA VAL A 93 -17.30 15.07 -6.72
C VAL A 93 -18.63 14.42 -7.03
N GLU A 94 -19.68 15.24 -7.05
CA GLU A 94 -21.06 14.75 -7.00
C GLU A 94 -21.23 13.82 -5.79
N ASP A 95 -21.60 12.55 -5.97
CA ASP A 95 -21.77 11.59 -4.87
C ASP A 95 -20.54 10.68 -4.67
N ALA A 96 -19.50 10.81 -5.51
CA ALA A 96 -18.28 10.01 -5.40
C ALA A 96 -17.29 10.62 -4.40
N GLY A 97 -16.87 9.84 -3.42
CA GLY A 97 -15.84 10.25 -2.48
C GLY A 97 -14.45 10.30 -3.14
N ILE A 98 -13.72 11.39 -2.92
CA ILE A 98 -12.34 11.52 -3.41
C ILE A 98 -11.35 11.73 -2.26
N LEU A 99 -10.12 11.28 -2.47
CA LEU A 99 -8.93 11.64 -1.70
C LEU A 99 -8.03 12.48 -2.59
N ILE A 100 -7.60 13.63 -2.10
CA ILE A 100 -6.79 14.56 -2.87
C ILE A 100 -5.37 14.52 -2.30
N TYR A 101 -4.40 14.11 -3.10
CA TYR A 101 -3.00 14.23 -2.71
C TYR A 101 -2.36 15.49 -3.28
N ASP A 102 -1.46 16.08 -2.51
CA ASP A 102 -0.67 17.24 -2.94
C ASP A 102 0.40 16.79 -3.94
N ALA A 103 0.22 17.14 -5.21
CA ALA A 103 1.11 16.72 -6.30
C ALA A 103 2.53 17.22 -6.07
N ALA A 104 2.70 18.50 -5.75
CA ALA A 104 4.01 19.09 -5.59
C ALA A 104 4.81 18.50 -4.41
N THR A 105 4.12 18.17 -3.31
CA THR A 105 4.77 17.48 -2.17
C THR A 105 5.06 16.02 -2.51
N THR A 106 4.18 15.38 -3.29
CA THR A 106 4.37 14.00 -3.77
C THR A 106 5.59 13.90 -4.68
N ASP A 107 5.76 14.84 -5.62
CA ASP A 107 6.93 14.89 -6.50
C ASP A 107 8.21 15.08 -5.69
N ALA A 108 8.23 16.05 -4.76
CA ALA A 108 9.37 16.26 -3.89
C ALA A 108 9.72 15.04 -3.02
N PHE A 109 8.71 14.28 -2.58
CA PHE A 109 8.90 13.00 -1.88
C PHE A 109 9.57 11.97 -2.79
N ALA A 110 9.09 11.84 -4.03
CA ALA A 110 9.66 10.93 -5.01
C ALA A 110 11.13 11.28 -5.34
N ASP A 111 11.44 12.57 -5.46
CA ASP A 111 12.82 13.05 -5.70
C ASP A 111 13.77 12.64 -4.55
N VAL A 112 13.34 12.77 -3.30
CA VAL A 112 14.13 12.30 -2.15
C VAL A 112 14.33 10.81 -2.19
N ALA A 113 13.26 10.06 -2.50
CA ALA A 113 13.29 8.60 -2.55
C ALA A 113 14.21 8.07 -3.66
N ALA A 114 14.30 8.77 -4.79
CA ALA A 114 15.14 8.42 -5.93
C ALA A 114 16.59 8.90 -5.80
N ALA A 115 16.85 9.94 -4.98
CA ALA A 115 18.17 10.55 -4.86
C ALA A 115 19.21 9.60 -4.24
N THR A 116 20.45 9.68 -4.73
CA THR A 116 21.58 9.01 -4.08
C THR A 116 21.88 9.65 -2.72
N ASP A 117 22.60 8.94 -1.85
CA ASP A 117 22.94 9.46 -0.52
C ASP A 117 23.73 10.78 -0.59
N PHE A 118 24.53 10.93 -1.64
CA PHE A 118 25.34 12.13 -1.86
C PHE A 118 24.49 13.34 -2.31
N ASP A 119 23.48 13.11 -3.14
CA ASP A 119 22.68 14.17 -3.76
C ASP A 119 21.38 14.49 -3.00
N ARG A 120 21.07 13.74 -1.93
CA ARG A 120 19.78 13.83 -1.24
C ARG A 120 19.53 15.13 -0.48
N GLY A 121 20.57 15.89 -0.18
CA GLY A 121 20.45 17.09 0.65
C GLY A 121 19.49 18.15 0.09
N ALA A 122 19.59 18.46 -1.20
CA ALA A 122 18.73 19.45 -1.84
C ALA A 122 17.27 18.97 -1.96
N PRO A 123 16.96 17.75 -2.44
CA PRO A 123 15.61 17.20 -2.40
C PRO A 123 14.98 17.16 -1.01
N LEU A 124 15.74 16.82 0.04
CA LEU A 124 15.24 16.85 1.42
C LEU A 124 14.82 18.26 1.86
N ALA A 125 15.62 19.26 1.53
CA ALA A 125 15.29 20.65 1.85
C ALA A 125 14.03 21.11 1.10
N GLU A 126 13.90 20.74 -0.16
CA GLU A 126 12.69 21.03 -0.97
C GLU A 126 11.46 20.37 -0.38
N LEU A 127 11.53 19.07 -0.08
CA LEU A 127 10.42 18.33 0.55
C LEU A 127 10.01 18.99 1.88
N ALA A 128 10.97 19.30 2.74
CA ALA A 128 10.70 19.94 4.01
C ALA A 128 10.02 21.31 3.85
N ALA A 129 10.48 22.12 2.90
CA ALA A 129 9.88 23.42 2.61
C ALA A 129 8.42 23.28 2.10
N ARG A 130 8.16 22.31 1.22
CA ARG A 130 6.82 22.06 0.70
C ARG A 130 5.86 21.55 1.77
N VAL A 131 6.28 20.58 2.56
CA VAL A 131 5.44 20.08 3.67
C VAL A 131 5.13 21.19 4.66
N TRP A 132 6.12 22.03 5.00
CA TRP A 132 5.90 23.17 5.89
C TRP A 132 4.93 24.19 5.30
N LEU A 133 5.07 24.53 4.03
CA LEU A 133 4.19 25.46 3.34
C LEU A 133 2.77 24.93 3.24
N SER A 134 2.61 23.68 2.78
CA SER A 134 1.30 23.03 2.67
C SER A 134 0.63 22.91 4.03
N SER A 135 1.34 22.48 5.08
CA SER A 135 0.78 22.38 6.43
C SER A 135 0.40 23.72 7.04
N SER A 136 1.12 24.78 6.71
CA SER A 136 0.82 26.14 7.21
C SER A 136 -0.42 26.77 6.58
N THR A 137 -0.82 26.31 5.38
CA THR A 137 -1.99 26.82 4.64
C THR A 137 -3.17 25.84 4.67
N ALA A 138 -2.95 24.59 5.02
CA ALA A 138 -3.97 23.56 5.07
C ALA A 138 -4.93 23.76 6.25
N THR A 139 -6.20 23.49 6.01
CA THR A 139 -7.23 23.41 7.05
C THR A 139 -7.50 21.97 7.52
N GLY A 140 -6.76 21.01 6.99
CA GLY A 140 -6.91 19.58 7.26
C GLY A 140 -5.60 18.82 7.01
N PRO A 141 -5.63 17.48 7.14
CA PRO A 141 -4.45 16.66 6.93
C PRO A 141 -3.93 16.77 5.49
N LEU A 142 -2.60 16.79 5.34
CA LEU A 142 -1.93 16.70 4.06
C LEU A 142 -1.81 15.22 3.66
N LEU A 143 -2.26 14.89 2.44
CA LEU A 143 -2.07 13.57 1.87
C LEU A 143 -0.92 13.62 0.84
N VAL A 144 0.07 12.78 1.07
CA VAL A 144 1.19 12.54 0.14
C VAL A 144 1.06 11.11 -0.37
N ALA A 145 0.99 10.94 -1.66
CA ALA A 145 0.91 9.63 -2.30
C ALA A 145 2.31 9.26 -2.79
N SER A 146 2.90 8.19 -2.26
CA SER A 146 4.10 7.66 -2.90
C SER A 146 3.65 6.89 -4.14
N ASP A 147 3.87 7.47 -5.30
CA ASP A 147 3.60 6.83 -6.58
C ASP A 147 4.32 5.48 -6.67
N ARG A 148 3.98 4.71 -7.70
CA ARG A 148 4.65 3.48 -8.10
C ARG A 148 6.14 3.77 -8.30
N LEU A 149 6.81 3.86 -7.17
CA LEU A 149 8.21 4.23 -7.09
C LEU A 149 8.99 3.26 -7.99
N GLY A 150 9.59 3.79 -9.04
CA GLY A 150 10.51 3.07 -9.89
C GLY A 150 11.73 2.55 -9.10
N ALA A 151 12.93 2.73 -9.59
CA ALA A 151 14.14 2.33 -8.89
C ALA A 151 14.44 3.26 -7.70
N VAL A 152 13.73 3.09 -6.59
CA VAL A 152 13.99 3.82 -5.34
C VAL A 152 14.71 2.93 -4.33
N SER A 153 15.51 3.54 -3.47
CA SER A 153 16.13 2.82 -2.37
C SER A 153 15.23 2.87 -1.12
N GLU A 154 15.17 1.78 -0.38
CA GLU A 154 14.50 1.75 0.93
C GLU A 154 15.00 2.87 1.85
N PHE A 155 16.29 3.17 1.80
CA PHE A 155 16.90 4.24 2.56
C PHE A 155 16.37 5.62 2.13
N GLY A 156 16.18 5.86 0.82
CA GLY A 156 15.61 7.09 0.29
C GLY A 156 14.17 7.31 0.76
N VAL A 157 13.34 6.27 0.69
CA VAL A 157 11.96 6.32 1.20
C VAL A 157 11.94 6.60 2.71
N SER A 158 12.78 5.92 3.47
CA SER A 158 12.88 6.13 4.93
C SER A 158 13.30 7.56 5.26
N ALA A 159 14.24 8.14 4.52
CA ALA A 159 14.67 9.52 4.69
C ALA A 159 13.53 10.51 4.37
N ALA A 160 12.79 10.30 3.30
CA ALA A 160 11.64 11.13 2.94
C ALA A 160 10.55 11.09 4.02
N VAL A 161 10.20 9.90 4.51
CA VAL A 161 9.22 9.73 5.60
C VAL A 161 9.70 10.43 6.88
N ALA A 162 10.99 10.31 7.23
CA ALA A 162 11.55 10.96 8.40
C ALA A 162 11.48 12.49 8.28
N ALA A 163 11.76 13.05 7.09
CA ALA A 163 11.65 14.48 6.84
C ALA A 163 10.22 15.01 7.01
N VAL A 164 9.22 14.29 6.47
CA VAL A 164 7.80 14.66 6.63
C VAL A 164 7.39 14.63 8.11
N ARG A 165 7.80 13.59 8.86
CA ARG A 165 7.46 13.45 10.28
C ARG A 165 8.15 14.47 11.20
N ALA A 166 9.26 15.06 10.78
CA ALA A 166 10.00 16.03 11.58
C ALA A 166 9.34 17.42 11.59
N ILE A 167 8.42 17.69 10.69
CA ILE A 167 7.73 18.98 10.59
C ILE A 167 6.49 18.93 11.47
N PRO A 168 6.40 19.83 12.47
CA PRO A 168 5.21 19.91 13.32
C PRO A 168 4.02 20.39 12.47
N GLY A 169 2.91 19.66 12.55
CA GLY A 169 1.62 20.05 11.97
C GLY A 169 0.81 20.92 12.91
#